data_baa993b121340d9d8b9f5f67f5150e29
#
_entry.id   baa993b121340d9d8b9f5f67f5150e29
#
_cell.length_a   1.000
_cell.length_b   1.000
_cell.length_c   1.000
_cell.angle_alpha   90.00
_cell.angle_beta   90.00
_cell.angle_gamma   90.00
#
_symmetry.space_group_name_H-M   'P 1'
#
loop_
_entity.id
_entity.type
_entity.pdbx_description
1 polymer ?
#
loop_
_entity_poly.entity_id
_entity_poly.type
_entity_poly.pdbx_seq_one_letter_code
_entity_poly.pdbx_strand_id
1 'polypeptide(L)'
;MPFGTVGNRGSLSLRLAGRTCVSRDPARAAAVMSKHRHLHWFLRLPLACTFLSFATASQDQVTAQDRPLSRSSADACLRFAEGLSLGAPLAMTKAKLRAGGSLRIVALGSSSTTGFGSSGNGTAFPDVMKNELVRLRSGVMVELVNSGRIMDDLGDNISRIDRDVLRHKPDLLIWQIGTNDVVWRGIADNAKEMLTSAVKRVKAANTDVVLVDLQYAPLVTLTSRHERMEAIIADVAAEQRVGHFQRFLLMKRAVDAGVRGLVSWDGLHNSTEGYACVGVALARMIDAAAR
;
A
#
# COMPACT_ATOMS: atom_id res chain seq x y z
N MET A 1 39.99 38.48 -38.47
CA MET A 1 40.84 39.50 -37.85
C MET A 1 40.02 40.27 -36.81
N PRO A 2 40.59 40.68 -35.70
CA PRO A 2 40.99 39.83 -34.58
C PRO A 2 40.55 40.36 -33.20
N PHE A 3 40.78 39.54 -32.15
CA PHE A 3 41.27 39.85 -30.83
C PHE A 3 40.38 40.61 -29.79
N GLY A 4 40.31 39.99 -28.65
CA GLY A 4 40.06 40.65 -27.37
C GLY A 4 40.00 39.61 -26.24
N THR A 5 41.16 39.26 -25.75
CA THR A 5 41.50 38.44 -24.59
C THR A 5 41.37 39.20 -23.26
N VAL A 6 41.29 38.39 -22.14
CA VAL A 6 41.95 38.58 -20.83
C VAL A 6 41.12 39.10 -19.66
N GLY A 7 41.17 38.29 -18.59
CA GLY A 7 41.24 38.69 -17.20
C GLY A 7 40.41 37.83 -16.27
N ASN A 8 40.85 36.79 -15.67
CA ASN A 8 41.79 36.42 -14.62
C ASN A 8 41.29 36.72 -13.20
N ARG A 9 41.23 35.62 -12.44
CA ARG A 9 41.56 35.43 -11.01
C ARG A 9 40.62 35.94 -9.92
N GLY A 10 40.30 35.01 -9.04
CA GLY A 10 39.85 35.23 -7.69
C GLY A 10 39.53 33.97 -6.92
N SER A 11 40.56 33.20 -6.64
CA SER A 11 40.50 32.11 -5.63
C SER A 11 40.42 32.73 -4.24
N LEU A 12 39.49 32.31 -3.40
CA LEU A 12 39.60 32.49 -1.96
C LEU A 12 39.29 31.16 -1.28
N SER A 13 40.36 30.49 -0.89
CA SER A 13 40.38 29.41 0.05
C SER A 13 40.23 29.98 1.47
N LEU A 14 39.27 29.50 2.24
CA LEU A 14 39.31 29.62 3.70
C LEU A 14 39.29 28.24 4.31
N ARG A 15 40.44 27.82 4.80
CA ARG A 15 40.64 26.76 5.80
C ARG A 15 40.45 27.37 7.18
N LEU A 16 39.69 26.70 8.02
CA LEU A 16 39.87 26.70 9.48
C LEU A 16 39.15 25.44 10.02
N ALA A 17 39.98 24.47 10.44
CA ALA A 17 40.32 24.07 11.79
C ALA A 17 39.06 23.62 12.58
N GLY A 18 38.76 22.36 12.75
CA GLY A 18 39.47 21.44 13.63
C GLY A 18 39.08 21.68 15.09
N ARG A 19 38.14 20.88 15.61
CA ARG A 19 38.16 20.49 17.02
C ARG A 19 37.58 19.10 17.22
N THR A 20 38.42 18.28 17.72
CA THR A 20 38.33 16.94 18.17
C THR A 20 37.43 16.78 19.41
N CYS A 21 36.77 15.63 19.47
CA CYS A 21 36.70 14.73 20.62
C CYS A 21 36.19 15.25 21.96
N VAL A 22 35.21 14.55 22.51
CA VAL A 22 35.40 13.86 23.79
C VAL A 22 34.23 12.90 24.04
N SER A 23 34.55 11.63 24.14
CA SER A 23 33.74 10.59 24.75
C SER A 23 33.51 10.92 26.23
N ARG A 24 32.32 10.70 26.75
CA ARG A 24 32.10 10.57 28.18
C ARG A 24 31.23 9.37 28.49
N ASP A 25 31.86 8.45 29.19
CA ASP A 25 31.38 7.28 29.90
C ASP A 25 30.21 7.56 30.84
N PRO A 26 29.22 6.64 30.99
CA PRO A 26 28.14 6.75 31.97
C PRO A 26 28.47 5.91 33.21
N ALA A 27 29.13 6.51 34.19
CA ALA A 27 29.20 5.94 35.52
C ALA A 27 29.46 7.05 36.55
N ARG A 28 28.41 7.54 37.20
CA ARG A 28 28.38 8.11 38.56
C ARG A 28 27.15 8.97 38.79
N ALA A 29 26.21 8.43 39.53
CA ALA A 29 25.46 9.15 40.54
C ALA A 29 24.61 8.17 41.35
N ALA A 30 25.24 7.55 42.31
CA ALA A 30 24.58 6.98 43.48
C ALA A 30 24.83 7.92 44.66
N ALA A 31 23.85 7.97 45.57
CA ALA A 31 23.90 8.50 46.92
C ALA A 31 23.61 9.99 47.14
N VAL A 32 22.37 10.30 47.55
CA VAL A 32 22.15 11.10 48.77
C VAL A 32 20.99 10.50 49.52
N MET A 33 21.35 9.91 50.69
CA MET A 33 20.42 9.52 51.74
C MET A 33 20.07 10.75 52.60
N SER A 34 18.79 10.89 53.01
CA SER A 34 18.51 11.57 54.23
C SER A 34 17.27 11.00 54.93
N LYS A 35 17.55 10.59 56.10
CA LYS A 35 16.75 10.03 57.19
C LYS A 35 15.57 10.89 57.58
N HIS A 36 14.41 10.30 57.88
CA HIS A 36 13.62 10.64 59.07
C HIS A 36 12.93 9.39 59.58
N ARG A 37 13.05 9.24 60.91
CA ARG A 37 12.62 8.12 61.78
C ARG A 37 11.30 8.45 62.44
N HIS A 38 10.59 7.37 62.81
CA HIS A 38 9.57 7.18 63.90
C HIS A 38 8.14 7.62 63.61
N LEU A 39 7.19 6.68 63.65
CA LEU A 39 6.40 6.41 64.86
C LEU A 39 5.54 5.16 64.68
N HIS A 40 5.69 4.23 65.64
CA HIS A 40 4.86 3.04 65.80
C HIS A 40 3.46 3.38 66.29
N TRP A 41 2.43 2.72 65.73
CA TRP A 41 1.23 2.40 66.52
C TRP A 41 0.63 1.07 66.03
N PHE A 42 0.59 0.14 66.99
CA PHE A 42 -0.05 -1.16 66.88
C PHE A 42 -1.57 -1.02 67.02
N LEU A 43 -2.34 -1.59 66.11
CA LEU A 43 -3.69 -2.03 66.39
C LEU A 43 -3.89 -3.38 65.69
N ARG A 44 -3.99 -4.41 66.57
CA ARG A 44 -4.37 -5.77 66.18
C ARG A 44 -5.89 -5.81 66.00
N LEU A 45 -6.38 -6.30 64.86
CA LEU A 45 -7.73 -6.79 64.65
C LEU A 45 -7.67 -8.14 63.92
N PRO A 46 -8.56 -9.09 64.24
CA PRO A 46 -8.38 -10.49 63.86
C PRO A 46 -8.79 -10.80 62.43
N LEU A 47 -8.08 -11.75 61.83
CA LEU A 47 -8.37 -12.35 60.54
C LEU A 47 -9.69 -13.13 60.60
N ALA A 48 -10.65 -12.72 59.79
CA ALA A 48 -11.71 -13.61 59.33
C ALA A 48 -11.33 -14.05 57.88
N CYS A 49 -10.87 -15.28 57.74
CA CYS A 49 -10.65 -15.91 56.44
C CYS A 49 -12.00 -16.25 55.82
N THR A 50 -12.47 -15.43 54.90
CA THR A 50 -13.48 -15.84 53.94
C THR A 50 -12.78 -16.22 52.67
N PHE A 51 -12.69 -17.52 52.39
CA PHE A 51 -12.26 -18.06 51.08
C PHE A 51 -13.34 -17.70 50.05
N LEU A 52 -13.16 -16.60 49.31
CA LEU A 52 -13.84 -16.41 48.05
C LEU A 52 -13.06 -17.17 46.99
N SER A 53 -13.61 -18.30 46.55
CA SER A 53 -13.16 -19.00 45.34
C SER A 53 -13.37 -18.09 44.11
N PHE A 54 -12.36 -17.39 43.71
CA PHE A 54 -12.32 -16.78 42.36
C PHE A 54 -12.16 -17.91 41.34
N ALA A 55 -13.26 -18.29 40.71
CA ALA A 55 -13.21 -19.01 39.46
C ALA A 55 -12.50 -18.11 38.45
N THR A 56 -11.26 -18.42 38.12
CA THR A 56 -10.53 -17.83 37.01
C THR A 56 -11.20 -18.30 35.72
N ALA A 57 -12.18 -17.56 35.24
CA ALA A 57 -12.58 -17.62 33.86
C ALA A 57 -11.41 -17.05 33.05
N SER A 58 -10.60 -17.94 32.48
CA SER A 58 -9.66 -17.59 31.42
C SER A 58 -10.49 -17.06 30.25
N GLN A 59 -10.66 -15.76 30.21
CA GLN A 59 -11.14 -15.10 29.02
C GLN A 59 -9.96 -15.05 28.03
N ASP A 60 -9.92 -16.05 27.13
CA ASP A 60 -9.27 -15.90 25.85
C ASP A 60 -9.96 -14.74 25.10
N GLN A 61 -9.60 -13.54 25.45
CA GLN A 61 -9.83 -12.37 24.59
C GLN A 61 -8.85 -12.47 23.41
N VAL A 62 -9.14 -13.37 22.48
CA VAL A 62 -8.67 -13.24 21.11
C VAL A 62 -9.24 -11.91 20.62
N THR A 63 -8.41 -10.91 20.59
CA THR A 63 -8.78 -9.59 20.06
C THR A 63 -9.28 -9.82 18.63
N ALA A 64 -10.37 -9.18 18.26
CA ALA A 64 -11.02 -9.30 16.95
C ALA A 64 -10.10 -8.95 15.76
N GLN A 65 -8.86 -8.54 16.02
CA GLN A 65 -7.85 -8.10 15.06
C GLN A 65 -7.02 -9.22 14.44
N ASP A 66 -6.98 -10.43 15.02
CA ASP A 66 -6.15 -11.55 14.54
C ASP A 66 -6.92 -12.65 13.81
N ARG A 67 -8.20 -12.43 13.51
CA ARG A 67 -8.96 -13.40 12.73
C ARG A 67 -8.62 -13.23 11.26
N PRO A 68 -7.93 -14.19 10.61
CA PRO A 68 -7.83 -14.18 9.16
C PRO A 68 -9.26 -14.13 8.61
N LEU A 69 -9.49 -13.23 7.65
CA LEU A 69 -10.79 -13.10 7.00
C LEU A 69 -11.33 -14.48 6.64
N SER A 70 -12.50 -14.78 7.16
CA SER A 70 -13.21 -15.93 6.66
C SER A 70 -13.43 -15.73 5.16
N ARG A 71 -13.20 -16.74 4.35
CA ARG A 71 -13.48 -16.75 2.90
C ARG A 71 -14.82 -16.10 2.57
N SER A 72 -15.81 -16.28 3.42
CA SER A 72 -17.15 -15.69 3.30
C SER A 72 -17.15 -14.15 3.24
N SER A 73 -16.23 -13.47 3.92
CA SER A 73 -16.19 -11.99 3.92
C SER A 73 -15.57 -11.42 2.66
N ALA A 74 -14.50 -12.06 2.14
CA ALA A 74 -13.87 -11.65 0.88
C ALA A 74 -14.77 -11.98 -0.32
N ASP A 75 -15.42 -13.16 -0.31
CA ASP A 75 -16.39 -13.57 -1.35
C ASP A 75 -17.66 -12.70 -1.32
N ALA A 76 -18.10 -12.24 -0.14
CA ALA A 76 -19.21 -11.29 -0.03
C ALA A 76 -18.93 -9.96 -0.73
N CYS A 77 -17.64 -9.60 -0.89
CA CYS A 77 -17.24 -8.38 -1.60
C CYS A 77 -17.47 -8.48 -3.11
N LEU A 78 -17.48 -9.68 -3.68
CA LEU A 78 -17.65 -9.90 -5.11
C LEU A 78 -19.00 -9.41 -5.64
N ARG A 79 -20.07 -9.41 -4.82
CA ARG A 79 -21.37 -8.85 -5.19
C ARG A 79 -21.29 -7.37 -5.57
N PHE A 80 -20.34 -6.62 -4.99
CA PHE A 80 -20.14 -5.21 -5.30
C PHE A 80 -19.30 -5.00 -6.55
N ALA A 81 -18.63 -6.05 -7.01
CA ALA A 81 -17.88 -6.09 -8.26
C ALA A 81 -18.77 -6.44 -9.47
N GLU A 82 -20.03 -6.82 -9.23
CA GLU A 82 -20.96 -7.20 -10.30
C GLU A 82 -21.12 -6.07 -11.32
N GLY A 83 -20.99 -6.41 -12.60
CA GLY A 83 -21.02 -5.45 -13.72
C GLY A 83 -19.74 -4.62 -13.86
N LEU A 84 -18.73 -4.75 -12.98
CA LEU A 84 -17.42 -4.15 -13.18
C LEU A 84 -16.53 -5.10 -14.00
N SER A 85 -15.70 -4.50 -14.86
CA SER A 85 -14.70 -5.22 -15.64
C SER A 85 -13.45 -4.34 -15.81
N LEU A 86 -12.35 -4.92 -16.25
CA LEU A 86 -11.15 -4.14 -16.55
C LEU A 86 -11.25 -3.29 -17.82
N GLY A 87 -12.29 -3.49 -18.64
CA GLY A 87 -12.54 -2.72 -19.86
C GLY A 87 -11.58 -3.01 -21.02
N ALA A 88 -10.54 -3.82 -20.80
CA ALA A 88 -9.57 -4.19 -21.84
C ALA A 88 -9.10 -5.64 -21.65
N PRO A 89 -8.77 -6.36 -22.75
CA PRO A 89 -8.20 -7.69 -22.68
C PRO A 89 -6.74 -7.65 -22.20
N LEU A 90 -6.33 -8.70 -21.52
CA LEU A 90 -4.96 -8.90 -21.04
C LEU A 90 -4.28 -9.99 -21.89
N ALA A 91 -3.76 -9.58 -23.06
CA ALA A 91 -3.29 -10.54 -24.08
C ALA A 91 -2.06 -11.35 -23.66
N MET A 92 -1.07 -10.69 -23.02
CA MET A 92 0.14 -11.36 -22.52
C MET A 92 -0.20 -12.30 -21.35
N THR A 93 -0.99 -11.83 -20.41
CA THR A 93 -1.50 -12.62 -19.28
C THR A 93 -2.28 -13.84 -19.78
N LYS A 94 -3.18 -13.65 -20.77
CA LYS A 94 -3.94 -14.75 -21.41
C LYS A 94 -3.00 -15.79 -22.02
N ALA A 95 -2.00 -15.36 -22.79
CA ALA A 95 -1.04 -16.27 -23.42
C ALA A 95 -0.30 -17.10 -22.38
N LYS A 96 0.16 -16.48 -21.29
CA LYS A 96 0.85 -17.18 -20.18
C LYS A 96 -0.04 -18.17 -19.45
N LEU A 97 -1.26 -17.77 -19.10
CA LEU A 97 -2.22 -18.64 -18.42
C LEU A 97 -2.62 -19.86 -19.27
N ARG A 98 -2.70 -19.70 -20.61
CA ARG A 98 -2.98 -20.80 -21.53
C ARG A 98 -1.80 -21.76 -21.71
N ALA A 99 -0.58 -21.24 -21.67
CA ALA A 99 0.63 -22.04 -21.81
C ALA A 99 0.93 -22.89 -20.56
N GLY A 100 0.23 -22.67 -19.44
CA GLY A 100 0.48 -23.38 -18.18
C GLY A 100 1.83 -23.08 -17.54
N GLY A 101 2.43 -21.92 -17.87
CA GLY A 101 3.74 -21.48 -17.37
C GLY A 101 3.67 -20.58 -16.14
N SER A 102 4.80 -19.90 -15.90
CA SER A 102 4.88 -18.88 -14.86
C SER A 102 4.32 -17.53 -15.38
N LEU A 103 3.42 -16.93 -14.60
CA LEU A 103 2.94 -15.56 -14.82
C LEU A 103 3.68 -14.62 -13.86
N ARG A 104 4.47 -13.71 -14.42
CA ARG A 104 5.20 -12.72 -13.63
C ARG A 104 4.43 -11.42 -13.55
N ILE A 105 4.09 -11.03 -12.32
CA ILE A 105 3.35 -9.81 -12.01
C ILE A 105 4.26 -8.86 -11.22
N VAL A 106 4.29 -7.60 -11.60
CA VAL A 106 4.82 -6.52 -10.76
C VAL A 106 3.66 -5.67 -10.27
N ALA A 107 3.62 -5.41 -8.97
CA ALA A 107 2.68 -4.45 -8.36
C ALA A 107 3.46 -3.17 -8.03
N LEU A 108 3.22 -2.10 -8.77
CA LEU A 108 3.80 -0.77 -8.57
C LEU A 108 2.78 0.11 -7.84
N GLY A 109 3.24 0.97 -6.94
CA GLY A 109 2.35 1.92 -6.27
C GLY A 109 2.91 2.45 -4.96
N SER A 110 2.02 2.94 -4.12
CA SER A 110 2.35 3.61 -2.87
C SER A 110 2.21 2.69 -1.64
N SER A 111 1.94 3.28 -0.47
CA SER A 111 1.67 2.58 0.79
C SER A 111 0.51 1.57 0.71
N SER A 112 -0.52 1.84 -0.11
CA SER A 112 -1.59 0.86 -0.35
C SER A 112 -1.07 -0.41 -1.02
N THR A 113 -0.07 -0.30 -1.87
CA THR A 113 0.56 -1.46 -2.52
C THR A 113 1.49 -2.22 -1.57
N THR A 114 2.15 -1.52 -0.62
CA THR A 114 2.93 -2.19 0.43
C THR A 114 2.07 -2.98 1.41
N GLY A 115 0.78 -2.65 1.51
CA GLY A 115 -0.13 -3.22 2.50
C GLY A 115 -0.17 -2.45 3.82
N PHE A 116 0.25 -1.18 3.84
CA PHE A 116 0.14 -0.35 5.04
C PHE A 116 -1.32 -0.28 5.51
N GLY A 117 -1.54 -0.41 6.82
CA GLY A 117 -2.88 -0.43 7.41
C GLY A 117 -3.47 -1.84 7.59
N SER A 118 -2.86 -2.87 6.99
CA SER A 118 -3.22 -4.27 7.26
C SER A 118 -2.36 -4.91 8.35
N SER A 119 -2.86 -5.97 8.95
CA SER A 119 -2.15 -6.79 9.93
C SER A 119 -1.68 -8.11 9.31
N GLY A 120 -0.39 -8.43 9.53
CA GLY A 120 0.21 -9.70 9.13
C GLY A 120 0.83 -9.71 7.72
N ASN A 121 1.63 -10.74 7.48
CA ASN A 121 2.29 -10.96 6.20
C ASN A 121 1.30 -11.51 5.15
N GLY A 122 1.43 -11.07 3.90
CA GLY A 122 0.61 -11.59 2.81
C GLY A 122 -0.83 -11.08 2.79
N THR A 123 -1.12 -9.99 3.52
CA THR A 123 -2.45 -9.35 3.61
C THR A 123 -2.60 -8.14 2.70
N ALA A 124 -1.53 -7.67 2.06
CA ALA A 124 -1.60 -6.63 1.05
C ALA A 124 -2.44 -7.10 -0.16
N PHE A 125 -3.15 -6.17 -0.82
CA PHE A 125 -4.00 -6.57 -1.95
C PHE A 125 -3.25 -7.30 -3.08
N PRO A 126 -1.96 -7.02 -3.39
CA PRO A 126 -1.25 -7.78 -4.41
C PRO A 126 -1.04 -9.25 -4.00
N ASP A 127 -0.77 -9.51 -2.72
CA ASP A 127 -0.60 -10.88 -2.21
C ASP A 127 -1.93 -11.64 -2.23
N VAL A 128 -3.01 -10.99 -1.79
CA VAL A 128 -4.37 -11.57 -1.86
C VAL A 128 -4.75 -11.88 -3.30
N MET A 129 -4.50 -10.94 -4.23
CA MET A 129 -4.72 -11.14 -5.66
C MET A 129 -3.93 -12.34 -6.20
N LYS A 130 -2.63 -12.43 -5.90
CA LYS A 130 -1.79 -13.57 -6.28
C LYS A 130 -2.38 -14.89 -5.79
N ASN A 131 -2.72 -14.96 -4.51
CA ASN A 131 -3.25 -16.20 -3.90
C ASN A 131 -4.57 -16.62 -4.53
N GLU A 132 -5.45 -15.67 -4.83
CA GLU A 132 -6.72 -15.94 -5.51
C GLU A 132 -6.50 -16.37 -6.98
N LEU A 133 -5.55 -15.77 -7.72
CA LEU A 133 -5.20 -16.21 -9.08
C LEU A 133 -4.69 -17.65 -9.10
N VAL A 134 -3.81 -18.02 -8.17
CA VAL A 134 -3.31 -19.39 -8.03
C VAL A 134 -4.49 -20.35 -7.75
N ARG A 135 -5.45 -19.94 -6.93
CA ARG A 135 -6.64 -20.72 -6.64
C ARG A 135 -7.55 -20.90 -7.86
N LEU A 136 -7.71 -19.85 -8.67
CA LEU A 136 -8.56 -19.87 -9.89
C LEU A 136 -7.93 -20.65 -11.03
N ARG A 137 -6.61 -20.73 -11.08
CA ARG A 137 -5.82 -21.33 -12.16
C ARG A 137 -4.85 -22.34 -11.60
N SER A 138 -5.38 -23.49 -11.18
CA SER A 138 -4.55 -24.62 -10.72
C SER A 138 -3.54 -25.02 -11.80
N GLY A 139 -2.27 -25.15 -11.39
CA GLY A 139 -1.16 -25.47 -12.31
C GLY A 139 -0.43 -24.26 -12.91
N VAL A 140 -0.88 -23.03 -12.63
CA VAL A 140 -0.13 -21.81 -13.01
C VAL A 140 0.68 -21.32 -11.80
N MET A 141 1.98 -21.11 -12.01
CA MET A 141 2.84 -20.45 -11.01
C MET A 141 2.70 -18.93 -11.18
N VAL A 142 2.42 -18.21 -10.11
CA VAL A 142 2.37 -16.75 -10.10
C VAL A 142 3.55 -16.20 -9.30
N GLU A 143 4.46 -15.52 -10.00
CA GLU A 143 5.56 -14.76 -9.39
C GLU A 143 5.10 -13.32 -9.19
N LEU A 144 5.12 -12.83 -7.95
CA LEU A 144 4.75 -11.46 -7.62
C LEU A 144 5.95 -10.69 -7.08
N VAL A 145 6.25 -9.55 -7.70
CA VAL A 145 7.17 -8.54 -7.18
C VAL A 145 6.35 -7.36 -6.68
N ASN A 146 6.34 -7.16 -5.36
CA ASN A 146 5.70 -5.98 -4.77
C ASN A 146 6.70 -4.81 -4.74
N SER A 147 6.48 -3.83 -5.61
CA SER A 147 7.25 -2.59 -5.76
C SER A 147 6.51 -1.38 -5.19
N GLY A 148 5.72 -1.57 -4.14
CA GLY A 148 5.10 -0.46 -3.39
C GLY A 148 6.15 0.35 -2.64
N ARG A 149 5.94 1.69 -2.54
CA ARG A 149 6.74 2.59 -1.69
C ARG A 149 5.84 3.59 -0.99
N ILE A 150 6.03 3.72 0.31
CA ILE A 150 5.26 4.67 1.12
C ILE A 150 5.47 6.09 0.58
N MET A 151 4.38 6.86 0.47
CA MET A 151 4.34 8.25 0.04
C MET A 151 4.62 8.51 -1.46
N ASP A 152 4.86 7.50 -2.29
CA ASP A 152 5.02 7.70 -3.73
C ASP A 152 3.74 8.28 -4.35
N ASP A 153 3.90 9.31 -5.17
CA ASP A 153 2.90 9.87 -6.08
C ASP A 153 3.08 9.32 -7.51
N LEU A 154 2.36 9.88 -8.48
CA LEU A 154 2.47 9.48 -9.89
C LEU A 154 3.89 9.72 -10.43
N GLY A 155 4.50 10.87 -10.13
CA GLY A 155 5.84 11.23 -10.59
C GLY A 155 6.91 10.30 -10.01
N ASP A 156 6.84 10.02 -8.71
CA ASP A 156 7.73 9.10 -8.02
C ASP A 156 7.67 7.70 -8.64
N ASN A 157 6.45 7.19 -8.90
CA ASN A 157 6.26 5.89 -9.53
C ASN A 157 6.88 5.86 -10.93
N ILE A 158 6.65 6.89 -11.75
CA ILE A 158 7.19 6.98 -13.13
C ILE A 158 8.72 6.99 -13.11
N SER A 159 9.33 7.71 -12.18
CA SER A 159 10.80 7.84 -12.08
C SER A 159 11.52 6.50 -11.90
N ARG A 160 10.82 5.48 -11.39
CA ARG A 160 11.40 4.18 -11.06
C ARG A 160 10.87 3.00 -11.89
N ILE A 161 10.07 3.26 -12.95
CA ILE A 161 9.52 2.19 -13.81
C ILE A 161 10.61 1.26 -14.35
N ASP A 162 11.74 1.77 -14.81
CA ASP A 162 12.81 0.92 -15.37
C ASP A 162 13.38 -0.02 -14.33
N ARG A 163 13.72 0.54 -13.17
CA ARG A 163 14.38 -0.20 -12.10
C ARG A 163 13.44 -1.18 -11.42
N ASP A 164 12.19 -0.76 -11.15
CA ASP A 164 11.29 -1.48 -10.26
C ASP A 164 10.19 -2.25 -11.01
N VAL A 165 10.08 -2.06 -12.36
CA VAL A 165 9.13 -2.78 -13.21
C VAL A 165 9.84 -3.47 -14.37
N LEU A 166 10.39 -2.71 -15.31
CA LEU A 166 10.84 -3.25 -16.61
C LEU A 166 12.00 -4.22 -16.48
N ARG A 167 12.92 -4.02 -15.52
CA ARG A 167 14.02 -4.98 -15.29
C ARG A 167 13.53 -6.38 -14.89
N HIS A 168 12.33 -6.48 -14.30
CA HIS A 168 11.73 -7.75 -13.93
C HIS A 168 11.04 -8.46 -15.10
N LYS A 169 10.91 -7.80 -16.26
CA LYS A 169 10.27 -8.33 -17.48
C LYS A 169 8.90 -8.95 -17.15
N PRO A 170 7.97 -8.17 -16.55
CA PRO A 170 6.68 -8.71 -16.15
C PRO A 170 5.80 -9.00 -17.36
N ASP A 171 4.90 -9.97 -17.20
CA ASP A 171 3.79 -10.22 -18.11
C ASP A 171 2.63 -9.27 -17.84
N LEU A 172 2.50 -8.85 -16.56
CA LEU A 172 1.43 -7.97 -16.09
C LEU A 172 1.98 -6.96 -15.07
N LEU A 173 1.66 -5.69 -15.29
CA LEU A 173 1.83 -4.61 -14.32
C LEU A 173 0.48 -4.28 -13.68
N ILE A 174 0.41 -4.37 -12.35
CA ILE A 174 -0.67 -3.79 -11.54
C ILE A 174 -0.16 -2.47 -10.99
N TRP A 175 -0.74 -1.35 -11.39
CA TRP A 175 -0.22 -0.03 -11.03
C TRP A 175 -1.26 0.79 -10.26
N GLN A 176 -1.06 0.89 -8.95
CA GLN A 176 -1.90 1.71 -8.07
C GLN A 176 -1.35 3.14 -8.03
N ILE A 177 -2.22 4.12 -8.33
CA ILE A 177 -1.84 5.53 -8.49
C ILE A 177 -2.89 6.48 -7.93
N GLY A 178 -2.49 7.73 -7.73
CA GLY A 178 -3.36 8.88 -7.55
C GLY A 178 -3.65 9.25 -6.09
N THR A 179 -3.53 8.34 -5.14
CA THR A 179 -3.90 8.61 -3.74
C THR A 179 -3.07 9.75 -3.13
N ASN A 180 -1.74 9.69 -3.26
CA ASN A 180 -0.87 10.73 -2.68
C ASN A 180 -0.92 12.04 -3.45
N ASP A 181 -1.19 11.98 -4.76
CA ASP A 181 -1.47 13.15 -5.59
C ASP A 181 -2.71 13.90 -5.08
N VAL A 182 -3.77 13.17 -4.73
CA VAL A 182 -5.02 13.75 -4.24
C VAL A 182 -4.88 14.28 -2.81
N VAL A 183 -4.29 13.49 -1.91
CA VAL A 183 -4.31 13.79 -0.47
C VAL A 183 -3.20 14.75 -0.07
N TRP A 184 -1.97 14.58 -0.60
CA TRP A 184 -0.78 15.25 -0.07
C TRP A 184 -0.06 16.18 -1.04
N ARG A 185 0.15 15.74 -2.30
CA ARG A 185 1.09 16.39 -3.23
C ARG A 185 0.43 17.37 -4.18
N GLY A 186 -0.83 17.15 -4.54
CA GLY A 186 -1.52 17.82 -5.65
C GLY A 186 -1.34 17.06 -6.95
N ILE A 187 -2.35 17.17 -7.81
CA ILE A 187 -2.34 16.55 -9.14
C ILE A 187 -1.58 17.47 -10.07
N ALA A 188 -0.51 16.98 -10.69
CA ALA A 188 0.24 17.74 -11.69
C ALA A 188 -0.67 18.15 -12.87
N ASP A 189 -0.42 19.30 -13.47
CA ASP A 189 -1.26 19.79 -14.59
C ASP A 189 -1.16 18.87 -15.80
N ASN A 190 0.00 18.28 -16.04
CA ASN A 190 0.27 17.31 -17.10
C ASN A 190 0.20 15.84 -16.65
N ALA A 191 -0.54 15.54 -15.57
CA ALA A 191 -0.62 14.17 -15.04
C ALA A 191 -1.14 13.15 -16.07
N LYS A 192 -2.10 13.55 -16.94
CA LYS A 192 -2.63 12.70 -18.01
C LYS A 192 -1.56 12.32 -19.02
N GLU A 193 -0.77 13.29 -19.47
CA GLU A 193 0.33 13.10 -20.42
C GLU A 193 1.44 12.25 -19.83
N MET A 194 1.79 12.48 -18.57
CA MET A 194 2.78 11.72 -17.83
C MET A 194 2.36 10.23 -17.73
N LEU A 195 1.13 9.97 -17.30
CA LEU A 195 0.59 8.62 -17.17
C LEU A 195 0.50 7.94 -18.54
N THR A 196 0.00 8.65 -19.56
CA THR A 196 -0.07 8.14 -20.94
C THR A 196 1.29 7.69 -21.47
N SER A 197 2.31 8.53 -21.31
CA SER A 197 3.68 8.24 -21.77
C SER A 197 4.26 7.02 -21.05
N ALA A 198 4.06 6.94 -19.75
CA ALA A 198 4.53 5.83 -18.93
C ALA A 198 3.83 4.50 -19.28
N VAL A 199 2.51 4.51 -19.49
CA VAL A 199 1.75 3.34 -19.94
C VAL A 199 2.23 2.86 -21.31
N LYS A 200 2.43 3.77 -22.27
CA LYS A 200 2.99 3.42 -23.59
C LYS A 200 4.35 2.74 -23.47
N ARG A 201 5.23 3.24 -22.60
CA ARG A 201 6.55 2.68 -22.35
C ARG A 201 6.47 1.24 -21.82
N VAL A 202 5.59 0.98 -20.85
CA VAL A 202 5.40 -0.37 -20.29
C VAL A 202 4.84 -1.32 -21.35
N LYS A 203 3.84 -0.88 -22.13
CA LYS A 203 3.26 -1.68 -23.22
C LYS A 203 4.30 -2.03 -24.30
N ALA A 204 5.22 -1.10 -24.62
CA ALA A 204 6.29 -1.36 -25.58
C ALA A 204 7.24 -2.49 -25.14
N ALA A 205 7.26 -2.83 -23.85
CA ALA A 205 7.97 -3.97 -23.29
C ALA A 205 7.16 -5.28 -23.29
N ASN A 206 6.06 -5.36 -24.05
CA ASN A 206 5.15 -6.51 -24.11
C ASN A 206 4.56 -6.89 -22.73
N THR A 207 4.19 -5.90 -21.96
CA THR A 207 3.58 -6.06 -20.62
C THR A 207 2.15 -5.56 -20.64
N ASP A 208 1.22 -6.38 -20.19
CA ASP A 208 -0.14 -5.92 -19.90
C ASP A 208 -0.14 -4.95 -18.73
N VAL A 209 -1.05 -3.97 -18.72
CA VAL A 209 -1.17 -2.98 -17.65
C VAL A 209 -2.59 -2.97 -17.11
N VAL A 210 -2.72 -2.98 -15.80
CA VAL A 210 -3.96 -2.68 -15.08
C VAL A 210 -3.69 -1.49 -14.16
N LEU A 211 -4.35 -0.37 -14.44
CA LEU A 211 -4.37 0.80 -13.57
C LEU A 211 -5.38 0.55 -12.44
N VAL A 212 -4.94 0.72 -11.20
CA VAL A 212 -5.77 0.64 -10.01
C VAL A 212 -5.96 2.05 -9.49
N ASP A 213 -7.19 2.54 -9.52
CA ASP A 213 -7.53 3.88 -9.07
C ASP A 213 -7.53 4.02 -7.53
N LEU A 214 -8.05 5.11 -7.01
CA LEU A 214 -8.03 5.44 -5.60
C LEU A 214 -8.88 4.48 -4.75
N GLN A 215 -8.62 4.42 -3.46
CA GLN A 215 -9.55 3.82 -2.51
C GLN A 215 -10.65 4.80 -2.11
N TYR A 216 -11.85 4.31 -1.89
CA TYR A 216 -12.90 5.08 -1.26
C TYR A 216 -12.63 5.17 0.25
N ALA A 217 -12.09 6.29 0.69
CA ALA A 217 -11.66 6.51 2.07
C ALA A 217 -11.93 7.97 2.50
N PRO A 218 -12.18 8.24 3.79
CA PRO A 218 -12.49 9.59 4.28
C PRO A 218 -11.50 10.65 3.81
N LEU A 219 -10.18 10.43 3.95
CA LEU A 219 -9.17 11.41 3.54
C LEU A 219 -9.11 11.63 2.02
N VAL A 220 -9.47 10.64 1.22
CA VAL A 220 -9.51 10.77 -0.25
C VAL A 220 -10.68 11.65 -0.67
N THR A 221 -11.84 11.49 -0.01
CA THR A 221 -13.08 12.20 -0.38
C THR A 221 -13.23 13.58 0.24
N LEU A 222 -12.26 14.04 1.03
CA LEU A 222 -12.28 15.40 1.62
C LEU A 222 -12.28 16.52 0.59
N THR A 223 -11.79 16.26 -0.62
CA THR A 223 -11.74 17.26 -1.70
C THR A 223 -12.20 16.64 -3.01
N SER A 224 -12.72 17.44 -3.95
CA SER A 224 -13.09 16.99 -5.30
C SER A 224 -11.90 16.60 -6.20
N ARG A 225 -10.66 16.71 -5.69
CA ARG A 225 -9.47 16.29 -6.46
C ARG A 225 -9.51 14.81 -6.85
N HIS A 226 -10.16 13.95 -6.05
CA HIS A 226 -10.30 12.54 -6.39
C HIS A 226 -11.08 12.34 -7.70
N GLU A 227 -12.14 13.10 -7.96
CA GLU A 227 -12.92 13.02 -9.21
C GLU A 227 -12.04 13.31 -10.44
N ARG A 228 -11.20 14.36 -10.35
CA ARG A 228 -10.25 14.68 -11.42
C ARG A 228 -9.24 13.56 -11.66
N MET A 229 -8.69 12.98 -10.60
CA MET A 229 -7.70 11.90 -10.74
C MET A 229 -8.36 10.62 -11.28
N GLU A 230 -9.55 10.26 -10.82
CA GLU A 230 -10.31 9.13 -11.34
C GLU A 230 -10.60 9.30 -12.84
N ALA A 231 -11.00 10.51 -13.26
CA ALA A 231 -11.23 10.82 -14.69
C ALA A 231 -9.93 10.67 -15.51
N ILE A 232 -8.80 11.17 -15.02
CA ILE A 232 -7.49 11.01 -15.69
C ILE A 232 -7.16 9.53 -15.86
N ILE A 233 -7.30 8.72 -14.80
CA ILE A 233 -6.98 7.29 -14.85
C ILE A 233 -7.90 6.57 -15.83
N ALA A 234 -9.21 6.84 -15.78
CA ALA A 234 -10.20 6.24 -16.67
C ALA A 234 -9.95 6.60 -18.14
N ASP A 235 -9.67 7.86 -18.43
CA ASP A 235 -9.38 8.35 -19.78
C ASP A 235 -8.14 7.66 -20.35
N VAL A 236 -7.03 7.63 -19.57
CA VAL A 236 -5.79 7.00 -20.03
C VAL A 236 -5.99 5.49 -20.21
N ALA A 237 -6.72 4.83 -19.33
CA ALA A 237 -7.02 3.41 -19.48
C ALA A 237 -7.79 3.13 -20.79
N ALA A 238 -8.80 3.92 -21.08
CA ALA A 238 -9.60 3.79 -22.30
C ALA A 238 -8.78 4.11 -23.57
N GLU A 239 -8.09 5.24 -23.61
CA GLU A 239 -7.25 5.69 -24.74
C GLU A 239 -6.12 4.71 -25.06
N GLN A 240 -5.47 4.19 -24.02
CA GLN A 240 -4.37 3.26 -24.18
C GLN A 240 -4.82 1.79 -24.27
N ARG A 241 -6.13 1.50 -24.11
CA ARG A 241 -6.70 0.15 -24.11
C ARG A 241 -5.97 -0.76 -23.11
N VAL A 242 -5.87 -0.29 -21.86
CA VAL A 242 -5.32 -1.05 -20.72
C VAL A 242 -6.40 -1.27 -19.68
N GLY A 243 -6.18 -2.23 -18.79
CA GLY A 243 -7.13 -2.53 -17.73
C GLY A 243 -7.30 -1.33 -16.78
N HIS A 244 -8.54 -1.08 -16.33
CA HIS A 244 -8.87 -0.15 -15.26
C HIS A 244 -9.64 -0.89 -14.17
N PHE A 245 -9.01 -1.06 -13.01
CA PHE A 245 -9.67 -1.61 -11.84
C PHE A 245 -10.27 -0.47 -11.02
N GLN A 246 -11.59 -0.34 -11.08
CA GLN A 246 -12.39 0.70 -10.44
C GLN A 246 -12.52 0.42 -8.93
N ARG A 247 -11.40 0.51 -8.20
CA ARG A 247 -11.34 0.23 -6.76
C ARG A 247 -12.21 1.19 -5.96
N PHE A 248 -12.21 2.48 -6.32
CA PHE A 248 -13.03 3.50 -5.67
C PHE A 248 -14.52 3.13 -5.73
N LEU A 249 -15.00 2.80 -6.91
CA LEU A 249 -16.41 2.45 -7.12
C LEU A 249 -16.77 1.14 -6.39
N LEU A 250 -15.92 0.13 -6.46
CA LEU A 250 -16.10 -1.14 -5.72
C LEU A 250 -16.30 -0.89 -4.22
N MET A 251 -15.36 -0.14 -3.61
CA MET A 251 -15.39 0.15 -2.18
C MET A 251 -16.58 1.05 -1.81
N LYS A 252 -16.89 2.05 -2.65
CA LYS A 252 -18.06 2.92 -2.45
C LYS A 252 -19.34 2.12 -2.42
N ARG A 253 -19.58 1.23 -3.38
CA ARG A 253 -20.75 0.35 -3.41
C ARG A 253 -20.88 -0.50 -2.15
N ALA A 254 -19.76 -1.03 -1.65
CA ALA A 254 -19.75 -1.81 -0.44
C ALA A 254 -20.14 -0.97 0.79
N VAL A 255 -19.58 0.24 0.92
CA VAL A 255 -19.89 1.16 2.03
C VAL A 255 -21.33 1.65 1.95
N ASP A 256 -21.83 2.00 0.78
CA ASP A 256 -23.24 2.42 0.55
C ASP A 256 -24.22 1.29 0.94
N ALA A 257 -23.82 0.02 0.73
CA ALA A 257 -24.59 -1.15 1.15
C ALA A 257 -24.41 -1.52 2.64
N GLY A 258 -23.76 -0.67 3.43
CA GLY A 258 -23.61 -0.82 4.87
C GLY A 258 -22.39 -1.63 5.33
N VAL A 259 -21.49 -2.03 4.43
CA VAL A 259 -20.23 -2.68 4.83
C VAL A 259 -19.35 -1.68 5.60
N ARG A 260 -18.81 -2.11 6.71
CA ARG A 260 -17.92 -1.32 7.57
C ARG A 260 -16.55 -1.99 7.66
N GLY A 261 -15.54 -1.25 8.10
CA GLY A 261 -14.21 -1.79 8.37
C GLY A 261 -13.34 -2.04 7.15
N LEU A 262 -13.68 -1.52 5.95
CA LEU A 262 -12.83 -1.63 4.76
C LEU A 262 -11.64 -0.67 4.79
N VAL A 263 -11.73 0.39 5.60
CA VAL A 263 -10.69 1.39 5.79
C VAL A 263 -10.13 1.27 7.20
N SER A 264 -8.83 1.38 7.33
CA SER A 264 -8.08 1.33 8.58
C SER A 264 -8.41 2.54 9.47
N TRP A 265 -7.99 2.50 10.71
CA TRP A 265 -8.19 3.55 11.71
C TRP A 265 -7.68 4.93 11.30
N ASP A 266 -6.73 4.98 10.36
CA ASP A 266 -6.13 6.23 9.88
C ASP A 266 -7.01 7.00 8.87
N GLY A 267 -8.14 6.43 8.46
CA GLY A 267 -9.08 7.04 7.53
C GLY A 267 -8.58 7.16 6.09
N LEU A 268 -7.47 6.48 5.75
CA LEU A 268 -6.85 6.51 4.42
C LEU A 268 -6.62 5.10 3.86
N HIS A 269 -5.85 4.27 4.55
CA HIS A 269 -5.44 2.98 4.05
C HIS A 269 -6.54 1.93 4.21
N ASN A 270 -6.51 0.92 3.37
CA ASN A 270 -7.40 -0.21 3.56
C ASN A 270 -7.00 -0.98 4.83
N SER A 271 -8.00 -1.51 5.52
CA SER A 271 -7.81 -2.55 6.53
C SER A 271 -7.43 -3.88 5.88
N THR A 272 -7.16 -4.89 6.68
CA THR A 272 -6.97 -6.27 6.21
C THR A 272 -8.18 -6.74 5.40
N GLU A 273 -9.39 -6.44 5.87
CA GLU A 273 -10.66 -6.73 5.19
C GLU A 273 -10.79 -5.99 3.86
N GLY A 274 -10.43 -4.72 3.84
CA GLY A 274 -10.45 -3.90 2.63
C GLY A 274 -9.48 -4.42 1.57
N TYR A 275 -8.27 -4.80 1.97
CA TYR A 275 -7.29 -5.39 1.04
C TYR A 275 -7.73 -6.75 0.52
N ALA A 276 -8.35 -7.57 1.36
CA ALA A 276 -8.87 -8.86 0.91
C ALA A 276 -10.01 -8.69 -0.10
N CYS A 277 -10.94 -7.78 0.15
CA CYS A 277 -12.01 -7.41 -0.79
C CYS A 277 -11.43 -7.00 -2.17
N VAL A 278 -10.51 -6.03 -2.15
CA VAL A 278 -9.86 -5.47 -3.35
C VAL A 278 -9.06 -6.56 -4.09
N GLY A 279 -8.25 -7.33 -3.36
CA GLY A 279 -7.39 -8.35 -3.97
C GLY A 279 -8.18 -9.47 -4.64
N VAL A 280 -9.23 -9.98 -3.99
CA VAL A 280 -10.09 -11.03 -4.57
C VAL A 280 -10.85 -10.50 -5.79
N ALA A 281 -11.42 -9.30 -5.73
CA ALA A 281 -12.14 -8.71 -6.87
C ALA A 281 -11.20 -8.47 -8.06
N LEU A 282 -10.02 -7.92 -7.82
CA LEU A 282 -9.01 -7.69 -8.86
C LEU A 282 -8.58 -9.01 -9.53
N ALA A 283 -8.30 -10.06 -8.76
CA ALA A 283 -7.94 -11.37 -9.30
C ALA A 283 -9.03 -11.94 -10.22
N ARG A 284 -10.30 -11.84 -9.81
CA ARG A 284 -11.44 -12.29 -10.63
C ARG A 284 -11.55 -11.53 -11.93
N MET A 285 -11.35 -10.21 -11.90
CA MET A 285 -11.39 -9.39 -13.11
C MET A 285 -10.20 -9.67 -14.04
N ILE A 286 -9.00 -9.92 -13.50
CA ILE A 286 -7.83 -10.34 -14.29
C ILE A 286 -8.11 -11.69 -14.95
N ASP A 287 -8.64 -12.67 -14.20
CA ASP A 287 -8.99 -13.98 -14.75
C ASP A 287 -10.02 -13.87 -15.88
N ALA A 288 -11.05 -13.04 -15.71
CA ALA A 288 -12.05 -12.80 -16.74
C ALA A 288 -11.48 -12.12 -18.00
N ALA A 289 -10.62 -11.10 -17.84
CA ALA A 289 -9.99 -10.38 -18.94
C ALA A 289 -8.92 -11.20 -19.69
N ALA A 290 -8.43 -12.28 -19.07
CA ALA A 290 -7.45 -13.21 -19.64
C ALA A 290 -8.07 -14.50 -20.22
N ARG A 291 -9.40 -14.59 -20.32
CA ARG A 291 -10.11 -15.70 -21.00
C ARG A 291 -10.22 -15.40 -22.49
#